data_dd1364ee181a8c3910fe29119c192f15
#
_entry.id   dd1364ee181a8c3910fe29119c192f15
#
_cell.length_a   1.000
_cell.length_b   1.000
_cell.length_c   1.000
_cell.angle_alpha   90.00
_cell.angle_beta   90.00
_cell.angle_gamma   90.00
#
_symmetry.space_group_name_H-M   'P 1'
#
loop_
_entity.id
_entity.type
_entity.pdbx_description
1 polymer ?
#
loop_
_entity_poly.entity_id
_entity_poly.type
_entity_poly.pdbx_seq_one_letter_code
_entity_poly.pdbx_strand_id
1 'polypeptide(L)'
;MGLAFLSDAKGKRNGSLLGMISGVAAEIFRDVGELPSAVREKDPAVRSQTEVLLLYPGVKAVLAHRVAHGLWQSKQHFAARAVSEFSRAVTGIEIHPGAVIGSRVVIDHGMGVVIGETAVVEDDVTIYQGVTLGGTRNVRRKRHPTIRTGATIGVGASVLGDIEIGALAQIGAGAVVLSDVPAGARVGGIPASELKARSRSKVPGGVPNSAADSKAIFEDRAASSDVDRVHS
;
A
#
# COMPACT_ATOMS: atom_id res chain seq x y z
N MET A 1 12.66 3.31 18.50
CA MET A 1 13.96 2.60 18.36
C MET A 1 14.22 2.16 16.91
N GLY A 2 13.61 2.82 15.90
CA GLY A 2 13.61 2.46 14.48
C GLY A 2 14.54 3.26 13.54
N LEU A 3 15.22 4.29 14.01
CA LEU A 3 16.06 5.15 13.16
C LEU A 3 17.51 4.66 12.93
N ALA A 4 17.94 3.57 13.58
CA ALA A 4 19.32 3.07 13.48
C ALA A 4 19.61 2.29 12.19
N PHE A 5 18.61 1.86 11.43
CA PHE A 5 18.82 0.98 10.27
C PHE A 5 19.09 1.71 8.94
N LEU A 6 18.69 2.98 8.82
CA LEU A 6 18.92 3.75 7.59
C LEU A 6 20.30 4.41 7.50
N SER A 7 21.03 4.56 8.62
CA SER A 7 22.34 5.21 8.63
C SER A 7 23.51 4.29 8.34
N ASP A 8 23.35 2.96 8.36
CA ASP A 8 24.45 1.98 8.23
C ASP A 8 24.55 1.34 6.82
N ALA A 9 23.90 1.91 5.83
CA ALA A 9 24.00 1.45 4.43
C ALA A 9 25.39 1.67 3.79
N LYS A 10 26.37 2.19 4.54
CA LYS A 10 27.79 2.35 4.10
C LYS A 10 28.74 1.29 4.65
N GLY A 11 28.29 0.36 5.48
CA GLY A 11 29.08 -0.78 5.92
C GLY A 11 29.21 -1.79 4.78
N LYS A 12 30.44 -2.12 4.35
CA LYS A 12 30.80 -3.21 3.42
C LYS A 12 30.10 -4.51 3.84
N ARG A 13 28.88 -4.76 3.35
CA ARG A 13 28.31 -6.11 3.40
C ARG A 13 29.13 -6.93 2.42
N ASN A 14 29.89 -7.88 2.95
CA ASN A 14 30.63 -8.87 2.18
C ASN A 14 29.66 -9.48 1.17
N GLY A 15 29.88 -9.25 -0.14
CA GLY A 15 29.06 -9.75 -1.24
C GLY A 15 29.14 -11.27 -1.43
N SER A 16 29.22 -12.04 -0.35
CA SER A 16 29.17 -13.48 -0.39
C SER A 16 27.71 -13.94 -0.49
N LEU A 17 27.45 -14.97 -1.28
CA LEU A 17 26.14 -15.62 -1.39
C LEU A 17 25.55 -15.97 -0.02
N LEU A 18 26.41 -16.41 0.90
CA LEU A 18 26.01 -16.74 2.27
C LEU A 18 25.50 -15.52 3.06
N GLY A 19 26.16 -14.36 2.89
CA GLY A 19 25.73 -13.11 3.52
C GLY A 19 24.39 -12.61 2.97
N MET A 20 24.13 -12.77 1.68
CA MET A 20 22.84 -12.49 1.07
C MET A 20 21.74 -13.40 1.64
N ILE A 21 22.00 -14.72 1.65
CA ILE A 21 21.01 -15.70 2.15
C ILE A 21 20.65 -15.42 3.61
N SER A 22 21.64 -15.14 4.47
CA SER A 22 21.39 -14.84 5.87
C SER A 22 20.58 -13.55 6.07
N GLY A 23 20.86 -12.51 5.27
CA GLY A 23 20.10 -11.25 5.31
C GLY A 23 18.66 -11.44 4.90
N VAL A 24 18.41 -12.09 3.77
CA VAL A 24 17.05 -12.39 3.26
C VAL A 24 16.29 -13.27 4.26
N ALA A 25 16.93 -14.30 4.82
CA ALA A 25 16.30 -15.16 5.82
C ALA A 25 15.88 -14.36 7.07
N ALA A 26 16.73 -13.46 7.58
CA ALA A 26 16.40 -12.62 8.73
C ALA A 26 15.19 -11.71 8.45
N GLU A 27 15.11 -11.10 7.26
CA GLU A 27 13.96 -10.28 6.85
C GLU A 27 12.69 -11.11 6.73
N ILE A 28 12.74 -12.29 6.14
CA ILE A 28 11.60 -13.20 6.03
C ILE A 28 11.13 -13.65 7.41
N PHE A 29 12.04 -14.05 8.32
CA PHE A 29 11.66 -14.44 9.69
C PHE A 29 10.97 -13.31 10.45
N ARG A 30 11.48 -12.10 10.32
CA ARG A 30 10.82 -10.92 10.89
C ARG A 30 9.42 -10.74 10.32
N ASP A 31 9.28 -10.74 8.99
CA ASP A 31 8.00 -10.49 8.31
C ASP A 31 6.97 -11.59 8.61
N VAL A 32 7.38 -12.86 8.69
CA VAL A 32 6.50 -13.96 9.10
C VAL A 32 5.98 -13.77 10.54
N GLY A 33 6.81 -13.18 11.42
CA GLY A 33 6.42 -12.85 12.80
C GLY A 33 5.52 -11.61 12.93
N GLU A 34 5.77 -10.58 12.12
CA GLU A 34 5.16 -9.26 12.29
C GLU A 34 3.96 -8.99 11.37
N LEU A 35 4.00 -9.45 10.10
CA LEU A 35 2.94 -9.17 9.13
C LEU A 35 1.56 -9.68 9.55
N PRO A 36 1.40 -10.88 10.16
CA PRO A 36 0.07 -11.33 10.56
C PRO A 36 -0.59 -10.41 11.59
N SER A 37 0.18 -9.87 12.53
CA SER A 37 -0.34 -8.90 13.50
C SER A 37 -0.65 -7.56 12.84
N ALA A 38 0.23 -7.06 11.96
CA ALA A 38 0.01 -5.83 11.22
C ALA A 38 -1.24 -5.88 10.32
N VAL A 39 -1.48 -7.00 9.64
CA VAL A 39 -2.69 -7.21 8.84
C VAL A 39 -3.92 -7.24 9.75
N ARG A 40 -3.88 -7.99 10.86
CA ARG A 40 -5.00 -8.11 11.80
C ARG A 40 -5.39 -6.79 12.47
N GLU A 41 -4.44 -5.89 12.69
CA GLU A 41 -4.70 -4.54 13.21
C GLU A 41 -5.49 -3.68 12.22
N LYS A 42 -5.39 -3.96 10.92
CA LYS A 42 -5.95 -3.17 9.82
C LYS A 42 -7.16 -3.82 9.14
N ASP A 43 -7.26 -5.15 9.20
CA ASP A 43 -8.36 -5.92 8.63
C ASP A 43 -9.07 -6.74 9.72
N PRO A 44 -10.29 -6.33 10.13
CA PRO A 44 -11.10 -7.06 11.12
C PRO A 44 -11.62 -8.43 10.61
N ALA A 45 -11.53 -8.73 9.31
CA ALA A 45 -11.98 -10.00 8.74
C ALA A 45 -11.01 -11.15 9.00
N VAL A 46 -9.78 -10.88 9.44
CA VAL A 46 -8.75 -11.88 9.72
C VAL A 46 -9.17 -12.82 10.86
N ARG A 47 -9.18 -14.12 10.60
CA ARG A 47 -9.55 -15.17 11.57
C ARG A 47 -8.34 -15.85 12.21
N SER A 48 -7.22 -16.01 11.47
CA SER A 48 -6.02 -16.65 11.99
C SER A 48 -4.73 -16.12 11.33
N GLN A 49 -3.60 -16.28 12.04
CA GLN A 49 -2.28 -15.95 11.49
C GLN A 49 -1.92 -16.83 10.29
N THR A 50 -2.31 -18.12 10.32
CA THR A 50 -2.07 -19.06 9.22
C THR A 50 -2.81 -18.62 7.95
N GLU A 51 -4.06 -18.14 8.09
CA GLU A 51 -4.83 -17.58 7.00
C GLU A 51 -4.09 -16.42 6.33
N VAL A 52 -3.58 -15.48 7.13
CA VAL A 52 -2.82 -14.32 6.63
C VAL A 52 -1.58 -14.75 5.86
N LEU A 53 -0.78 -15.66 6.42
CA LEU A 53 0.46 -16.11 5.79
C LEU A 53 0.23 -16.86 4.48
N LEU A 54 -0.82 -17.68 4.41
CA LEU A 54 -1.05 -18.56 3.27
C LEU A 54 -1.97 -17.96 2.20
N LEU A 55 -2.94 -17.13 2.58
CA LEU A 55 -4.00 -16.70 1.67
C LEU A 55 -3.91 -15.22 1.26
N TYR A 56 -3.33 -14.34 2.08
CA TYR A 56 -3.25 -12.92 1.77
C TYR A 56 -2.22 -12.62 0.67
N PRO A 57 -2.63 -12.09 -0.49
CA PRO A 57 -1.73 -11.85 -1.61
C PRO A 57 -0.64 -10.82 -1.28
N GLY A 58 -0.96 -9.79 -0.49
CA GLY A 58 0.01 -8.78 -0.07
C GLY A 58 1.17 -9.35 0.74
N VAL A 59 0.88 -10.28 1.66
CA VAL A 59 1.92 -10.95 2.45
C VAL A 59 2.84 -11.78 1.55
N LYS A 60 2.26 -12.58 0.63
CA LYS A 60 3.03 -13.35 -0.34
C LYS A 60 3.91 -12.48 -1.22
N ALA A 61 3.40 -11.32 -1.67
CA ALA A 61 4.15 -10.38 -2.50
C ALA A 61 5.32 -9.75 -1.73
N VAL A 62 5.13 -9.34 -0.47
CA VAL A 62 6.21 -8.80 0.38
C VAL A 62 7.29 -9.85 0.62
N LEU A 63 6.92 -11.08 0.99
CA LEU A 63 7.88 -12.17 1.21
C LEU A 63 8.68 -12.51 -0.06
N ALA A 64 8.01 -12.59 -1.23
CA ALA A 64 8.68 -12.79 -2.51
C ALA A 64 9.61 -11.63 -2.86
N HIS A 65 9.20 -10.39 -2.53
CA HIS A 65 10.04 -9.21 -2.73
C HIS A 65 11.33 -9.28 -1.91
N ARG A 66 11.34 -9.80 -0.66
CA ARG A 66 12.60 -9.96 0.11
C ARG A 66 13.63 -10.79 -0.66
N VAL A 67 13.18 -11.88 -1.28
CA VAL A 67 14.04 -12.73 -2.12
C VAL A 67 14.53 -11.96 -3.36
N ALA A 68 13.60 -11.34 -4.09
CA ALA A 68 13.92 -10.57 -5.29
C ALA A 68 14.88 -9.40 -4.99
N HIS A 69 14.68 -8.68 -3.88
CA HIS A 69 15.54 -7.58 -3.45
C HIS A 69 16.95 -8.04 -3.08
N GLY A 70 17.08 -9.16 -2.36
CA GLY A 70 18.38 -9.77 -2.05
C GLY A 70 19.17 -10.14 -3.32
N LEU A 71 18.50 -10.75 -4.30
CA LEU A 71 19.10 -11.04 -5.61
C LEU A 71 19.50 -9.75 -6.36
N TRP A 72 18.67 -8.73 -6.30
CA TRP A 72 18.96 -7.42 -6.91
C TRP A 72 20.19 -6.77 -6.32
N GLN A 73 20.31 -6.73 -5.00
CA GLN A 73 21.49 -6.22 -4.29
C GLN A 73 22.75 -7.01 -4.63
N SER A 74 22.61 -8.31 -4.88
CA SER A 74 23.70 -9.18 -5.29
C SER A 74 24.03 -9.11 -6.80
N LYS A 75 23.47 -8.12 -7.52
CA LYS A 75 23.65 -7.90 -8.97
C LYS A 75 23.09 -9.01 -9.86
N GLN A 76 22.29 -9.89 -9.34
CA GLN A 76 21.60 -10.94 -10.12
C GLN A 76 20.26 -10.42 -10.68
N HIS A 77 20.33 -9.38 -11.50
CA HIS A 77 19.15 -8.61 -11.93
C HIS A 77 18.13 -9.44 -12.70
N PHE A 78 18.56 -10.39 -13.53
CA PHE A 78 17.64 -11.26 -14.28
C PHE A 78 16.86 -12.17 -13.33
N ALA A 79 17.53 -12.85 -12.40
CA ALA A 79 16.88 -13.71 -11.42
C ALA A 79 15.94 -12.91 -10.50
N ALA A 80 16.36 -11.72 -10.07
CA ALA A 80 15.54 -10.82 -9.28
C ALA A 80 14.23 -10.45 -10.01
N ARG A 81 14.32 -10.09 -11.29
CA ARG A 81 13.15 -9.79 -12.14
C ARG A 81 12.27 -11.03 -12.34
N ALA A 82 12.85 -12.19 -12.58
CA ALA A 82 12.08 -13.43 -12.73
C ALA A 82 11.24 -13.75 -11.48
N VAL A 83 11.81 -13.60 -10.27
CA VAL A 83 11.08 -13.76 -9.01
C VAL A 83 9.95 -12.72 -8.88
N SER A 84 10.23 -11.46 -9.22
CA SER A 84 9.23 -10.39 -9.18
C SER A 84 8.07 -10.65 -10.14
N GLU A 85 8.34 -11.07 -11.39
CA GLU A 85 7.29 -11.38 -12.37
C GLU A 85 6.48 -12.61 -11.98
N PHE A 86 7.11 -13.65 -11.43
CA PHE A 86 6.39 -14.79 -10.87
C PHE A 86 5.46 -14.38 -9.73
N SER A 87 5.96 -13.57 -8.78
CA SER A 87 5.15 -13.02 -7.70
C SER A 87 3.94 -12.24 -8.22
N ARG A 88 4.16 -11.37 -9.21
CA ARG A 88 3.09 -10.61 -9.87
C ARG A 88 2.03 -11.52 -10.50
N ALA A 89 2.45 -12.57 -11.20
CA ALA A 89 1.53 -13.51 -11.83
C ALA A 89 0.64 -14.24 -10.80
N VAL A 90 1.16 -14.53 -9.62
CA VAL A 90 0.44 -15.25 -8.55
C VAL A 90 -0.41 -14.32 -7.68
N THR A 91 0.05 -13.10 -7.44
CA THR A 91 -0.55 -12.17 -6.45
C THR A 91 -1.32 -11.02 -7.08
N GLY A 92 -1.06 -10.70 -8.35
CA GLY A 92 -1.54 -9.48 -9.00
C GLY A 92 -0.84 -8.19 -8.54
N ILE A 93 0.25 -8.31 -7.77
CA ILE A 93 1.02 -7.20 -7.17
C ILE A 93 2.40 -7.14 -7.80
N GLU A 94 2.74 -6.01 -8.41
CA GLU A 94 4.06 -5.76 -8.96
C GLU A 94 4.90 -4.95 -7.98
N ILE A 95 6.00 -5.53 -7.47
CA ILE A 95 7.01 -4.82 -6.70
C ILE A 95 8.33 -4.97 -7.42
N HIS A 96 8.89 -3.86 -7.92
CA HIS A 96 10.19 -3.90 -8.57
C HIS A 96 11.28 -4.34 -7.57
N PRO A 97 12.21 -5.25 -7.91
CA PRO A 97 13.23 -5.75 -6.97
C PRO A 97 14.13 -4.66 -6.38
N GLY A 98 14.29 -3.54 -7.07
CA GLY A 98 15.05 -2.39 -6.59
C GLY A 98 14.34 -1.52 -5.56
N ALA A 99 13.04 -1.66 -5.39
CA ALA A 99 12.28 -0.91 -4.39
C ALA A 99 12.74 -1.27 -2.97
N VAL A 100 12.60 -0.33 -2.05
CA VAL A 100 12.88 -0.54 -0.62
C VAL A 100 11.56 -0.62 0.12
N ILE A 101 11.31 -1.74 0.79
CA ILE A 101 10.07 -1.97 1.56
C ILE A 101 10.44 -2.19 3.02
N GLY A 102 9.88 -1.41 3.92
CA GLY A 102 10.07 -1.47 5.36
C GLY A 102 9.40 -2.68 6.02
N SER A 103 9.32 -2.64 7.33
CA SER A 103 8.64 -3.64 8.17
C SER A 103 7.15 -3.34 8.27
N ARG A 104 6.34 -4.37 8.52
CA ARG A 104 4.90 -4.23 8.79
C ARG A 104 4.12 -3.48 7.69
N VAL A 105 4.63 -3.47 6.45
CA VAL A 105 3.94 -2.91 5.30
C VAL A 105 2.80 -3.84 4.90
N VAL A 106 1.57 -3.33 4.96
CA VAL A 106 0.36 -4.07 4.61
C VAL A 106 -0.11 -3.65 3.22
N ILE A 107 -0.17 -4.61 2.29
CA ILE A 107 -0.81 -4.43 0.99
C ILE A 107 -2.14 -5.17 1.07
N ASP A 108 -3.23 -4.41 1.24
CA ASP A 108 -4.56 -4.96 1.42
C ASP A 108 -5.24 -5.15 0.07
N HIS A 109 -5.87 -6.34 -0.13
CA HIS A 109 -6.38 -6.84 -1.42
C HIS A 109 -5.31 -6.92 -2.52
N GLY A 110 -4.61 -5.87 -2.81
CA GLY A 110 -3.37 -5.76 -3.57
C GLY A 110 -3.48 -5.87 -5.10
N MET A 111 -4.56 -6.38 -5.67
CA MET A 111 -4.69 -6.52 -7.12
C MET A 111 -4.40 -5.20 -7.85
N GLY A 112 -3.48 -5.23 -8.82
CA GLY A 112 -3.12 -4.07 -9.63
C GLY A 112 -2.21 -3.04 -8.93
N VAL A 113 -1.67 -3.36 -7.75
CA VAL A 113 -0.63 -2.52 -7.12
C VAL A 113 0.65 -2.57 -7.94
N VAL A 114 1.25 -1.41 -8.17
CA VAL A 114 2.55 -1.27 -8.86
C VAL A 114 3.49 -0.40 -8.01
N ILE A 115 4.63 -0.96 -7.61
CA ILE A 115 5.69 -0.26 -6.87
C ILE A 115 6.97 -0.21 -7.70
N GLY A 116 7.34 0.98 -8.15
CA GLY A 116 8.45 1.20 -9.08
C GLY A 116 9.84 1.07 -8.45
N GLU A 117 10.88 0.95 -9.30
CA GLU A 117 12.27 0.60 -8.97
C GLU A 117 12.90 1.42 -7.83
N THR A 118 12.70 2.73 -7.80
CA THR A 118 13.32 3.61 -6.82
C THR A 118 12.35 4.07 -5.73
N ALA A 119 11.19 3.42 -5.61
CA ALA A 119 10.26 3.69 -4.54
C ALA A 119 10.84 3.27 -3.19
N VAL A 120 10.52 4.04 -2.17
CA VAL A 120 10.82 3.73 -0.77
C VAL A 120 9.51 3.73 -0.01
N VAL A 121 9.20 2.62 0.65
CA VAL A 121 8.04 2.47 1.52
C VAL A 121 8.57 2.14 2.90
N GLU A 122 8.38 3.04 3.86
CA GLU A 122 8.84 2.87 5.23
C GLU A 122 7.90 1.95 6.03
N ASP A 123 8.17 1.81 7.33
CA ASP A 123 7.47 0.89 8.21
C ASP A 123 5.99 1.27 8.39
N ASP A 124 5.15 0.28 8.71
CA ASP A 124 3.73 0.42 9.06
C ASP A 124 2.83 1.07 7.99
N VAL A 125 3.31 1.23 6.77
CA VAL A 125 2.53 1.77 5.66
C VAL A 125 1.42 0.80 5.24
N THR A 126 0.24 1.37 4.88
CA THR A 126 -0.88 0.62 4.30
C THR A 126 -1.11 1.04 2.85
N ILE A 127 -1.18 0.07 1.95
CA ILE A 127 -1.41 0.27 0.52
C ILE A 127 -2.61 -0.57 0.10
N TYR A 128 -3.59 0.04 -0.55
CA TYR A 128 -4.76 -0.67 -1.06
C TYR A 128 -4.59 -1.05 -2.54
N GLN A 129 -5.50 -1.89 -3.03
CA GLN A 129 -5.50 -2.35 -4.43
C GLN A 129 -5.50 -1.19 -5.43
N GLY A 130 -4.89 -1.45 -6.60
CA GLY A 130 -4.83 -0.49 -7.71
C GLY A 130 -3.91 0.70 -7.51
N VAL A 131 -3.19 0.78 -6.39
CA VAL A 131 -2.25 1.87 -6.12
C VAL A 131 -1.04 1.77 -7.03
N THR A 132 -0.61 2.92 -7.57
CA THR A 132 0.64 3.04 -8.33
C THR A 132 1.60 4.00 -7.65
N LEU A 133 2.79 3.50 -7.27
CA LEU A 133 3.94 4.30 -6.86
C LEU A 133 4.87 4.43 -8.07
N GLY A 134 4.60 5.41 -8.94
CA GLY A 134 5.15 5.53 -10.27
C GLY A 134 6.16 6.67 -10.46
N GLY A 135 6.89 6.63 -11.57
CA GLY A 135 7.78 7.71 -12.00
C GLY A 135 7.13 8.61 -13.04
N THR A 136 7.52 9.87 -13.09
CA THR A 136 7.09 10.85 -14.11
C THR A 136 8.16 11.14 -15.15
N ARG A 137 9.39 10.65 -14.94
CA ARG A 137 10.54 10.92 -15.82
C ARG A 137 11.28 9.64 -16.16
N ASN A 138 11.79 9.56 -17.39
CA ASN A 138 12.64 8.44 -17.84
C ASN A 138 14.12 8.72 -17.52
N VAL A 139 14.47 8.62 -16.24
CA VAL A 139 15.84 8.82 -15.73
C VAL A 139 16.28 7.65 -14.86
N ARG A 140 17.59 7.34 -14.81
CA ARG A 140 18.14 6.23 -14.00
C ARG A 140 18.35 6.56 -12.51
N ARG A 141 18.07 7.78 -12.08
CA ARG A 141 18.15 8.21 -10.67
C ARG A 141 16.79 8.04 -9.97
N LYS A 142 16.72 8.46 -8.70
CA LYS A 142 15.45 8.52 -7.93
C LYS A 142 14.38 9.21 -8.78
N ARG A 143 13.23 8.53 -8.98
CA ARG A 143 12.10 8.98 -9.81
C ARG A 143 10.74 8.47 -9.33
N HIS A 144 10.72 7.67 -8.26
CA HIS A 144 9.52 7.14 -7.63
C HIS A 144 9.40 7.68 -6.22
N PRO A 145 8.19 7.69 -5.64
CA PRO A 145 7.93 8.34 -4.35
C PRO A 145 8.61 7.67 -3.17
N THR A 146 8.73 8.44 -2.09
CA THR A 146 9.05 7.97 -0.75
C THR A 146 7.80 8.08 0.10
N ILE A 147 7.34 6.96 0.66
CA ILE A 147 6.18 6.87 1.54
C ILE A 147 6.70 6.70 2.96
N ARG A 148 6.45 7.67 3.82
CA ARG A 148 6.93 7.69 5.20
C ARG A 148 6.06 6.82 6.10
N THR A 149 6.63 6.50 7.25
CA THR A 149 6.08 5.59 8.27
C THR A 149 4.61 5.86 8.59
N GLY A 150 3.80 4.81 8.60
CA GLY A 150 2.40 4.84 8.99
C GLY A 150 1.46 5.52 8.00
N ALA A 151 1.94 5.97 6.84
CA ALA A 151 1.08 6.56 5.83
C ALA A 151 0.10 5.53 5.24
N THR A 152 -1.05 6.01 4.76
CA THR A 152 -2.08 5.18 4.13
C THR A 152 -2.34 5.67 2.71
N ILE A 153 -2.24 4.76 1.74
CA ILE A 153 -2.47 5.04 0.32
C ILE A 153 -3.77 4.37 -0.11
N GLY A 154 -4.80 5.17 -0.33
CA GLY A 154 -6.17 4.70 -0.63
C GLY A 154 -6.28 4.01 -1.99
N VAL A 155 -7.38 3.27 -2.15
CA VAL A 155 -7.71 2.45 -3.32
C VAL A 155 -7.50 3.21 -4.63
N GLY A 156 -6.74 2.63 -5.56
CA GLY A 156 -6.55 3.18 -6.91
C GLY A 156 -5.80 4.52 -6.98
N ALA A 157 -5.19 4.98 -5.88
CA ALA A 157 -4.43 6.23 -5.90
C ALA A 157 -3.14 6.09 -6.72
N SER A 158 -2.76 7.16 -7.43
CA SER A 158 -1.53 7.26 -8.20
C SER A 158 -0.62 8.30 -7.56
N VAL A 159 0.51 7.87 -7.00
CA VAL A 159 1.54 8.73 -6.41
C VAL A 159 2.73 8.75 -7.36
N LEU A 160 2.98 9.89 -8.00
CA LEU A 160 3.83 9.94 -9.18
C LEU A 160 4.97 10.94 -9.03
N GLY A 161 6.19 10.47 -9.27
CA GLY A 161 7.41 11.29 -9.27
C GLY A 161 8.29 11.04 -8.05
N ASP A 162 9.40 11.79 -8.00
CA ASP A 162 10.30 11.83 -6.84
C ASP A 162 9.73 12.81 -5.81
N ILE A 163 8.68 12.38 -5.12
CA ILE A 163 7.94 13.14 -4.12
C ILE A 163 7.89 12.39 -2.79
N GLU A 164 7.60 13.10 -1.72
CA GLU A 164 7.50 12.55 -0.38
C GLU A 164 6.05 12.58 0.13
N ILE A 165 5.56 11.45 0.60
CA ILE A 165 4.33 11.34 1.38
C ILE A 165 4.71 11.24 2.84
N GLY A 166 4.42 12.28 3.62
CA GLY A 166 4.84 12.43 5.00
C GLY A 166 4.26 11.35 5.93
N ALA A 167 4.90 11.18 7.08
CA ALA A 167 4.49 10.18 8.07
C ALA A 167 3.02 10.36 8.48
N LEU A 168 2.27 9.25 8.61
CA LEU A 168 0.85 9.24 8.98
C LEU A 168 -0.08 9.98 8.00
N ALA A 169 0.41 10.42 6.84
CA ALA A 169 -0.43 11.05 5.83
C ALA A 169 -1.44 10.05 5.25
N GLN A 170 -2.58 10.55 4.80
CA GLN A 170 -3.66 9.76 4.22
C GLN A 170 -3.97 10.23 2.80
N ILE A 171 -3.72 9.38 1.84
CA ILE A 171 -4.05 9.61 0.44
C ILE A 171 -5.41 9.01 0.15
N GLY A 172 -6.35 9.83 -0.28
CA GLY A 172 -7.73 9.42 -0.60
C GLY A 172 -7.78 8.46 -1.79
N ALA A 173 -8.85 7.64 -1.85
CA ALA A 173 -9.08 6.74 -2.97
C ALA A 173 -9.16 7.49 -4.30
N GLY A 174 -8.53 6.95 -5.35
CA GLY A 174 -8.49 7.52 -6.70
C GLY A 174 -7.71 8.84 -6.82
N ALA A 175 -7.00 9.27 -5.78
CA ALA A 175 -6.23 10.51 -5.83
C ALA A 175 -5.03 10.41 -6.77
N VAL A 176 -4.71 11.51 -7.46
CA VAL A 176 -3.49 11.65 -8.26
C VAL A 176 -2.58 12.67 -7.59
N VAL A 177 -1.52 12.17 -6.94
CA VAL A 177 -0.57 12.97 -6.15
C VAL A 177 0.67 13.24 -6.97
N LEU A 178 0.99 14.53 -7.18
CA LEU A 178 2.08 15.01 -8.03
C LEU A 178 3.07 15.90 -7.27
N SER A 179 2.85 16.12 -5.97
CA SER A 179 3.69 16.94 -5.10
C SER A 179 3.77 16.35 -3.70
N ASP A 180 4.72 16.80 -2.91
CA ASP A 180 4.90 16.37 -1.53
C ASP A 180 3.64 16.59 -0.69
N VAL A 181 3.39 15.66 0.23
CA VAL A 181 2.29 15.70 1.19
C VAL A 181 2.85 15.77 2.60
N PRO A 182 2.52 16.79 3.39
CA PRO A 182 3.01 16.93 4.77
C PRO A 182 2.60 15.76 5.67
N ALA A 183 3.37 15.54 6.73
CA ALA A 183 3.04 14.54 7.74
C ALA A 183 1.64 14.77 8.36
N GLY A 184 0.86 13.71 8.52
CA GLY A 184 -0.50 13.74 9.05
C GLY A 184 -1.55 14.39 8.15
N ALA A 185 -1.17 14.95 7.01
CA ALA A 185 -2.11 15.57 6.09
C ALA A 185 -3.03 14.53 5.41
N ARG A 186 -4.21 15.00 5.02
CA ARG A 186 -5.19 14.21 4.25
C ARG A 186 -5.41 14.90 2.91
N VAL A 187 -5.11 14.21 1.83
CA VAL A 187 -5.25 14.74 0.48
C VAL A 187 -6.10 13.84 -0.39
N GLY A 188 -6.78 14.41 -1.38
CA GLY A 188 -7.62 13.65 -2.31
C GLY A 188 -7.95 14.45 -3.57
N GLY A 189 -8.54 13.78 -4.56
CA GLY A 189 -8.94 14.37 -5.84
C GLY A 189 -7.87 14.28 -6.94
N ILE A 190 -8.12 14.95 -8.08
CA ILE A 190 -7.30 14.92 -9.29
C ILE A 190 -7.11 16.33 -9.82
N PRO A 191 -5.91 16.97 -9.72
CA PRO A 191 -4.81 16.56 -8.84
C PRO A 191 -5.20 16.60 -7.37
N ALA A 192 -4.47 15.87 -6.52
CA ALA A 192 -4.77 15.80 -5.10
C ALA A 192 -4.54 17.16 -4.42
N SER A 193 -5.48 17.55 -3.56
CA SER A 193 -5.40 18.74 -2.71
C SER A 193 -5.70 18.37 -1.26
N GLU A 194 -5.31 19.24 -0.33
CA GLU A 194 -5.57 19.03 1.09
C GLU A 194 -7.08 19.07 1.39
N LEU A 195 -7.55 18.05 2.07
CA LEU A 195 -8.92 17.94 2.53
C LEU A 195 -9.03 18.65 3.90
N LYS A 196 -9.75 19.76 3.95
CA LYS A 196 -10.07 20.43 5.22
C LYS A 196 -10.81 19.47 6.14
N ALA A 197 -10.44 19.44 7.42
CA ALA A 197 -11.17 18.69 8.44
C ALA A 197 -12.66 19.06 8.35
N ARG A 198 -13.51 18.07 8.08
CA ARG A 198 -14.95 18.28 8.06
C ARG A 198 -15.36 18.65 9.48
N SER A 199 -15.67 19.94 9.73
CA SER A 199 -16.36 20.30 10.96
C SER A 199 -17.62 19.44 11.02
N ARG A 200 -17.85 18.81 12.18
CA ARG A 200 -19.12 18.10 12.44
C ARG A 200 -20.25 19.11 12.49
N SER A 201 -20.55 19.77 11.37
CA SER A 201 -21.80 20.46 11.20
C SER A 201 -22.87 19.37 11.00
N LYS A 202 -23.90 19.41 11.81
CA LYS A 202 -25.10 18.55 11.70
C LYS A 202 -25.47 18.45 10.23
N VAL A 203 -25.34 17.23 9.66
CA VAL A 203 -25.90 16.90 8.36
C VAL A 203 -27.41 16.93 8.57
N PRO A 204 -28.16 17.78 7.89
CA PRO A 204 -29.61 17.62 7.82
C PRO A 204 -29.85 16.33 7.01
N GLY A 205 -30.36 15.29 7.65
CA GLY A 205 -30.50 13.95 7.08
C GLY A 205 -29.26 13.07 7.46
N GLY A 206 -29.15 12.70 8.73
CA GLY A 206 -28.13 11.77 9.20
C GLY A 206 -28.20 10.44 8.47
N VAL A 207 -27.04 9.91 8.08
CA VAL A 207 -26.93 8.52 7.66
C VAL A 207 -27.46 7.65 8.79
N PRO A 208 -28.42 6.74 8.52
CA PRO A 208 -29.04 5.93 9.54
C PRO A 208 -28.00 5.08 10.27
N ASN A 209 -27.97 5.16 11.59
CA ASN A 209 -27.01 4.46 12.42
C ASN A 209 -27.50 3.07 12.87
N SER A 210 -28.60 2.60 12.29
CA SER A 210 -29.16 1.29 12.61
C SER A 210 -29.70 0.58 11.36
N ALA A 211 -29.78 -0.75 11.42
CA ALA A 211 -30.36 -1.57 10.35
C ALA A 211 -31.85 -1.25 10.08
N ALA A 212 -32.58 -0.68 11.07
CA ALA A 212 -33.95 -0.24 10.93
C ALA A 212 -34.06 0.99 10.03
N ASP A 213 -33.13 1.94 10.13
CA ASP A 213 -33.14 3.16 9.33
C ASP A 213 -32.80 2.90 7.86
N SER A 214 -31.98 1.85 7.59
CA SER A 214 -31.60 1.45 6.23
C SER A 214 -32.83 0.87 5.48
N LYS A 215 -33.74 0.20 6.19
CA LYS A 215 -34.93 -0.39 5.59
C LYS A 215 -35.93 0.67 5.12
N ALA A 216 -36.10 1.76 5.86
CA ALA A 216 -36.97 2.88 5.49
C ALA A 216 -36.52 3.59 4.20
N ILE A 217 -35.22 3.71 3.94
CA ILE A 217 -34.67 4.33 2.72
C ILE A 217 -34.98 3.47 1.48
N PHE A 218 -34.95 2.14 1.61
CA PHE A 218 -35.27 1.23 0.52
C PHE A 218 -36.79 1.20 0.20
N GLU A 219 -37.63 1.33 1.21
CA GLU A 219 -39.11 1.36 1.03
C GLU A 219 -39.56 2.66 0.36
N ASP A 220 -38.97 3.80 0.69
CA ASP A 220 -39.30 5.12 0.09
C ASP A 220 -38.86 5.21 -1.40
N ARG A 221 -37.77 4.55 -1.78
CA ARG A 221 -37.35 4.45 -3.19
C ARG A 221 -38.26 3.52 -4.01
N ALA A 222 -38.82 2.49 -3.41
CA ALA A 222 -39.76 1.61 -4.11
C ALA A 222 -41.11 2.31 -4.36
N ALA A 223 -41.57 3.17 -3.44
CA ALA A 223 -42.79 3.95 -3.59
C ALA A 223 -42.70 5.07 -4.65
N SER A 224 -41.48 5.64 -4.85
CA SER A 224 -41.31 6.71 -5.83
C SER A 224 -41.17 6.22 -7.29
N SER A 225 -40.91 4.92 -7.50
CA SER A 225 -40.78 4.34 -8.85
C SER A 225 -42.12 3.97 -9.49
N ASP A 226 -43.24 3.97 -8.74
CA ASP A 226 -44.57 3.65 -9.26
C ASP A 226 -45.35 4.87 -9.78
N VAL A 227 -44.86 6.08 -9.59
CA VAL A 227 -45.56 7.31 -10.04
C VAL A 227 -45.35 7.63 -11.53
N ASP A 228 -44.33 7.09 -12.16
CA ASP A 228 -44.02 7.37 -13.58
C ASP A 228 -44.65 6.39 -14.60
N ARG A 229 -45.60 5.53 -14.18
CA ARG A 229 -46.27 4.56 -15.08
C ARG A 229 -47.71 4.88 -15.43
N VAL A 230 -48.21 6.05 -15.13
CA VAL A 230 -49.61 6.45 -15.45
C VAL A 230 -49.64 7.70 -16.33
N HIS A 231 -48.90 7.77 -17.41
CA HIS A 231 -49.21 8.67 -18.55
C HIS A 231 -48.34 8.26 -19.75
N SER A 232 -48.80 7.26 -20.50
CA SER A 232 -48.55 7.07 -21.93
C SER A 232 -49.63 6.23 -22.56
#